data_2ea0f963ef10494864e4fdf1781c2c45
#
_entry.id   2ea0f963ef10494864e4fdf1781c2c45
#
_cell.length_a   1.000
_cell.length_b   1.000
_cell.length_c   1.000
_cell.angle_alpha   90.00
_cell.angle_beta   90.00
_cell.angle_gamma   90.00
#
_symmetry.space_group_name_H-M   'P 1'
#
loop_
_entity.id
_entity.type
_entity.pdbx_description
1 polymer ?
#
loop_
_entity_poly.entity_id
_entity_poly.type
_entity_poly.pdbx_seq_one_letter_code
_entity_poly.pdbx_strand_id
1 'polypeptide(L)'
;MLNIPRWKFMVIIVIFYFLVNFIFASIYYGIGVEHLNGVVATSTLDKFGQAFFFSVQTFTTVGYGHVSPSGFLTSFTAAVEALFGLLSFAIATGLFYGRFSKPKAFIRFSQNALIAPYKNGTGLMLRMTPYKNANLTDAEVKMTVGMIVEEDGKLVNKFYNLELELAKINSLTLSWTLVHPITESSPLHGFRKDDYENINGEILVFLKVFDDMFSTTVAKRTSYSFAEVVFGAKFIPMYFKSTDENKTVLHIDKLNAFEKVTL
;
A
#
# COMPACT_ATOMS: atom_id res chain seq x y z
N MET A 1 -2.07 6.18 -12.71
CA MET A 1 -2.64 7.15 -11.74
C MET A 1 -2.82 6.58 -10.32
N LEU A 2 -3.18 5.34 -10.11
CA LEU A 2 -3.45 4.76 -8.78
C LEU A 2 -2.21 4.59 -7.86
N ASN A 3 -0.99 4.63 -8.38
CA ASN A 3 0.25 4.42 -7.61
C ASN A 3 1.08 5.70 -7.35
N ILE A 4 0.58 6.87 -7.78
CA ILE A 4 1.28 8.16 -7.61
C ILE A 4 1.13 8.62 -6.14
N PRO A 5 2.10 9.34 -5.52
CA PRO A 5 1.96 9.92 -4.19
C PRO A 5 0.69 10.78 -4.04
N ARG A 6 0.08 10.80 -2.85
CA ARG A 6 -1.21 11.48 -2.63
C ARG A 6 -1.20 12.94 -3.06
N TRP A 7 -0.17 13.69 -2.69
CA TRP A 7 -0.05 15.10 -3.02
C TRP A 7 0.08 15.36 -4.52
N LYS A 8 0.85 14.51 -5.25
CA LYS A 8 0.98 14.63 -6.71
C LYS A 8 -0.36 14.37 -7.43
N PHE A 9 -1.15 13.43 -6.92
CA PHE A 9 -2.48 13.16 -7.44
C PHE A 9 -3.42 14.36 -7.29
N MET A 10 -3.41 15.01 -6.10
CA MET A 10 -4.18 16.25 -5.87
C MET A 10 -3.74 17.37 -6.82
N VAL A 11 -2.44 17.58 -6.95
CA VAL A 11 -1.89 18.58 -7.86
C VAL A 11 -2.32 18.34 -9.30
N ILE A 12 -2.32 17.09 -9.77
CA ILE A 12 -2.77 16.75 -11.13
C ILE A 12 -4.25 17.13 -11.32
N ILE A 13 -5.12 16.83 -10.36
CA ILE A 13 -6.55 17.19 -10.45
C ILE A 13 -6.72 18.71 -10.51
N VAL A 14 -6.00 19.45 -9.66
CA VAL A 14 -6.06 20.92 -9.63
C VAL A 14 -5.55 21.51 -10.95
N ILE A 15 -4.42 21.04 -11.45
CA ILE A 15 -3.88 21.50 -12.75
C ILE A 15 -4.86 21.19 -13.88
N PHE A 16 -5.41 19.99 -13.92
CA PHE A 16 -6.42 19.60 -14.91
C PHE A 16 -7.65 20.53 -14.86
N TYR A 17 -8.15 20.80 -13.67
CA TYR A 17 -9.27 21.71 -13.47
C TYR A 17 -9.00 23.11 -14.04
N PHE A 18 -7.87 23.72 -13.69
CA PHE A 18 -7.52 25.04 -14.21
C PHE A 18 -7.28 25.03 -15.73
N LEU A 19 -6.63 24.01 -16.23
CA LEU A 19 -6.35 23.86 -17.67
C LEU A 19 -7.63 23.82 -18.50
N VAL A 20 -8.59 22.98 -18.10
CA VAL A 20 -9.87 22.85 -18.81
C VAL A 20 -10.64 24.16 -18.79
N ASN A 21 -10.77 24.79 -17.61
CA ASN A 21 -11.45 26.09 -17.50
C ASN A 21 -10.77 27.19 -18.30
N PHE A 22 -9.44 27.19 -18.39
CA PHE A 22 -8.70 28.13 -19.21
C PHE A 22 -8.96 27.92 -20.71
N ILE A 23 -9.06 26.66 -21.16
CA ILE A 23 -9.40 26.32 -22.55
C ILE A 23 -10.80 26.83 -22.89
N PHE A 24 -11.81 26.51 -22.07
CA PHE A 24 -13.18 26.97 -22.33
C PHE A 24 -13.32 28.50 -22.23
N ALA A 25 -12.66 29.13 -21.27
CA ALA A 25 -12.60 30.58 -21.19
C ALA A 25 -12.01 31.21 -22.47
N SER A 26 -10.96 30.59 -23.03
CA SER A 26 -10.36 31.03 -24.31
C SER A 26 -11.32 30.86 -25.49
N ILE A 27 -12.13 29.79 -25.49
CA ILE A 27 -13.18 29.58 -26.51
C ILE A 27 -14.27 30.65 -26.39
N TYR A 28 -14.80 30.94 -25.18
CA TYR A 28 -15.79 32.00 -24.98
C TYR A 28 -15.25 33.37 -25.34
N TYR A 29 -14.02 33.64 -24.97
CA TYR A 29 -13.34 34.89 -25.35
C TYR A 29 -13.20 35.03 -26.86
N GLY A 30 -12.88 33.95 -27.57
CA GLY A 30 -12.76 33.88 -29.05
C GLY A 30 -14.10 34.00 -29.78
N ILE A 31 -15.20 33.47 -29.18
CA ILE A 31 -16.57 33.63 -29.71
C ILE A 31 -17.02 35.09 -29.62
N GLY A 32 -16.63 35.74 -28.53
CA GLY A 32 -16.99 37.12 -28.17
C GLY A 32 -17.73 37.18 -26.84
N VAL A 33 -17.21 37.96 -25.92
CA VAL A 33 -17.75 38.10 -24.54
C VAL A 33 -19.12 38.77 -24.54
N GLU A 34 -19.48 39.47 -25.61
CA GLU A 34 -20.81 40.05 -25.86
C GLU A 34 -21.92 38.98 -25.96
N HIS A 35 -21.57 37.74 -26.24
CA HIS A 35 -22.46 36.57 -26.22
C HIS A 35 -22.60 35.94 -24.84
N LEU A 36 -22.05 36.57 -23.80
CA LEU A 36 -22.25 36.22 -22.41
C LEU A 36 -23.09 37.35 -21.73
N ASN A 37 -24.38 37.08 -21.57
CA ASN A 37 -25.26 38.02 -20.87
C ASN A 37 -24.81 38.23 -19.43
N GLY A 38 -24.91 39.47 -18.90
CA GLY A 38 -24.53 39.79 -17.53
C GLY A 38 -23.05 40.14 -17.34
N VAL A 39 -22.25 40.09 -18.39
CA VAL A 39 -20.87 40.51 -18.32
C VAL A 39 -20.77 42.02 -18.34
N VAL A 40 -20.08 42.58 -17.32
CA VAL A 40 -19.72 44.01 -17.23
C VAL A 40 -18.18 44.03 -17.14
N ALA A 41 -17.50 44.38 -18.23
CA ALA A 41 -16.04 44.36 -18.29
C ALA A 41 -15.51 45.63 -18.97
N THR A 42 -14.50 46.25 -18.35
CA THR A 42 -13.93 47.53 -18.82
C THR A 42 -12.57 47.34 -19.54
N SER A 43 -11.92 46.22 -19.29
CA SER A 43 -10.59 45.91 -19.90
C SER A 43 -10.56 44.52 -20.51
N THR A 44 -9.57 44.28 -21.38
CA THR A 44 -9.35 42.95 -22.01
C THR A 44 -9.12 41.85 -20.98
N LEU A 45 -8.37 42.15 -19.91
CA LEU A 45 -8.11 41.21 -18.83
C LEU A 45 -9.39 40.87 -18.05
N ASP A 46 -10.23 41.88 -17.81
CA ASP A 46 -11.52 41.70 -17.13
C ASP A 46 -12.48 40.86 -18.00
N LYS A 47 -12.55 41.11 -19.30
CA LYS A 47 -13.32 40.28 -20.25
C LYS A 47 -12.93 38.82 -20.17
N PHE A 48 -11.63 38.51 -20.19
CA PHE A 48 -11.15 37.14 -20.06
C PHE A 48 -11.45 36.55 -18.69
N GLY A 49 -11.29 37.33 -17.62
CA GLY A 49 -11.64 36.96 -16.26
C GLY A 49 -13.12 36.56 -16.11
N GLN A 50 -14.05 37.34 -16.69
CA GLN A 50 -15.48 37.04 -16.70
C GLN A 50 -15.78 35.74 -17.47
N ALA A 51 -15.15 35.53 -18.62
CA ALA A 51 -15.24 34.27 -19.37
C ALA A 51 -14.70 33.08 -18.58
N PHE A 52 -13.59 33.27 -17.85
CA PHE A 52 -13.00 32.24 -16.99
C PHE A 52 -13.93 31.89 -15.83
N PHE A 53 -14.48 32.87 -15.11
CA PHE A 53 -15.42 32.60 -14.03
C PHE A 53 -16.73 32.01 -14.51
N PHE A 54 -17.19 32.37 -15.71
CA PHE A 54 -18.33 31.70 -16.35
C PHE A 54 -18.03 30.23 -16.65
N SER A 55 -16.87 29.91 -17.23
CA SER A 55 -16.40 28.55 -17.45
C SER A 55 -16.37 27.77 -16.12
N VAL A 56 -15.74 28.32 -15.06
CA VAL A 56 -15.70 27.70 -13.74
C VAL A 56 -17.08 27.31 -13.22
N GLN A 57 -18.06 28.20 -13.32
CA GLN A 57 -19.43 27.95 -12.86
C GLN A 57 -20.17 26.90 -13.70
N THR A 58 -19.92 26.91 -15.00
CA THR A 58 -20.52 25.96 -15.96
C THR A 58 -19.90 24.56 -15.77
N PHE A 59 -18.58 24.46 -15.73
CA PHE A 59 -17.85 23.22 -15.52
C PHE A 59 -18.17 22.54 -14.19
N THR A 60 -18.31 23.32 -13.13
CA THR A 60 -18.68 22.81 -11.79
C THR A 60 -20.19 22.62 -11.61
N THR A 61 -20.99 22.93 -12.63
CA THR A 61 -22.46 22.85 -12.61
C THR A 61 -23.11 23.71 -11.50
N VAL A 62 -22.44 24.74 -11.01
CA VAL A 62 -23.00 25.67 -9.98
C VAL A 62 -23.99 26.62 -10.61
N GLY A 63 -23.63 27.29 -11.71
CA GLY A 63 -24.54 28.12 -12.51
C GLY A 63 -25.29 29.18 -11.74
N TYR A 64 -24.62 30.14 -11.11
CA TYR A 64 -25.29 31.21 -10.33
C TYR A 64 -26.31 32.06 -11.15
N GLY A 65 -26.24 32.01 -12.48
CA GLY A 65 -27.18 32.71 -13.38
C GLY A 65 -26.87 34.20 -13.58
N HIS A 66 -25.86 34.75 -12.93
CA HIS A 66 -25.44 36.14 -13.14
C HIS A 66 -24.86 36.35 -14.56
N VAL A 67 -24.04 35.37 -15.02
CA VAL A 67 -23.56 35.31 -16.39
C VAL A 67 -24.20 34.11 -17.07
N SER A 68 -24.77 34.31 -18.27
CA SER A 68 -25.45 33.25 -19.01
C SER A 68 -25.09 33.31 -20.50
N PRO A 69 -25.05 32.14 -21.22
CA PRO A 69 -24.70 32.12 -22.63
C PRO A 69 -25.86 32.66 -23.49
N SER A 70 -25.55 33.41 -24.53
CA SER A 70 -26.49 33.96 -25.51
C SER A 70 -26.07 33.52 -26.94
N GLY A 71 -27.10 33.17 -27.74
CA GLY A 71 -26.87 32.66 -29.07
C GLY A 71 -26.51 31.17 -29.12
N PHE A 72 -26.60 30.60 -30.33
CA PHE A 72 -26.45 29.15 -30.52
C PHE A 72 -25.07 28.63 -30.17
N LEU A 73 -24.02 29.26 -30.69
CA LEU A 73 -22.62 28.76 -30.53
C LEU A 73 -22.16 28.78 -29.07
N THR A 74 -22.46 29.88 -28.37
CA THR A 74 -22.10 30.01 -26.94
C THR A 74 -22.88 29.04 -26.08
N SER A 75 -24.17 28.86 -26.34
CA SER A 75 -25.03 27.91 -25.63
C SER A 75 -24.63 26.46 -25.89
N PHE A 76 -24.26 26.12 -27.14
CA PHE A 76 -23.73 24.80 -27.48
C PHE A 76 -22.40 24.52 -26.76
N THR A 77 -21.48 25.49 -26.75
CA THR A 77 -20.19 25.38 -26.02
C THR A 77 -20.43 25.14 -24.54
N ALA A 78 -21.38 25.87 -23.93
CA ALA A 78 -21.74 25.72 -22.52
C ALA A 78 -22.34 24.33 -22.20
N ALA A 79 -23.16 23.80 -23.10
CA ALA A 79 -23.71 22.45 -22.95
C ALA A 79 -22.62 21.37 -23.03
N VAL A 80 -21.68 21.51 -23.96
CA VAL A 80 -20.51 20.61 -24.08
C VAL A 80 -19.62 20.72 -22.82
N GLU A 81 -19.35 21.92 -22.35
CA GLU A 81 -18.58 22.16 -21.14
C GLU A 81 -19.24 21.54 -19.91
N ALA A 82 -20.53 21.73 -19.72
CA ALA A 82 -21.27 21.15 -18.61
C ALA A 82 -21.23 19.61 -18.62
N LEU A 83 -21.36 18.99 -19.80
CA LEU A 83 -21.19 17.54 -19.95
C LEU A 83 -19.76 17.11 -19.57
N PHE A 84 -18.75 17.85 -20.04
CA PHE A 84 -17.34 17.59 -19.69
C PHE A 84 -17.09 17.72 -18.18
N GLY A 85 -17.69 18.70 -17.54
CA GLY A 85 -17.63 18.90 -16.09
C GLY A 85 -18.21 17.71 -15.33
N LEU A 86 -19.41 17.29 -15.70
CA LEU A 86 -20.09 16.15 -15.09
C LEU A 86 -19.27 14.84 -15.21
N LEU A 87 -18.78 14.56 -16.43
CA LEU A 87 -17.94 13.38 -16.67
C LEU A 87 -16.61 13.44 -15.90
N SER A 88 -15.99 14.62 -15.85
CA SER A 88 -14.74 14.82 -15.09
C SER A 88 -14.94 14.58 -13.59
N PHE A 89 -16.05 15.05 -13.04
CA PHE A 89 -16.41 14.83 -11.64
C PHE A 89 -16.63 13.33 -11.37
N ALA A 90 -17.36 12.63 -12.23
CA ALA A 90 -17.59 11.20 -12.12
C ALA A 90 -16.28 10.39 -12.14
N ILE A 91 -15.37 10.72 -13.09
CA ILE A 91 -14.05 10.08 -13.20
C ILE A 91 -13.19 10.39 -11.98
N ALA A 92 -13.14 11.64 -11.54
CA ALA A 92 -12.39 12.04 -10.35
C ALA A 92 -12.87 11.26 -9.12
N THR A 93 -14.19 11.20 -8.89
CA THR A 93 -14.80 10.44 -7.79
C THR A 93 -14.44 8.96 -7.86
N GLY A 94 -14.52 8.33 -9.04
CA GLY A 94 -14.12 6.94 -9.26
C GLY A 94 -12.63 6.70 -8.97
N LEU A 95 -11.76 7.64 -9.38
CA LEU A 95 -10.32 7.56 -9.09
C LEU A 95 -10.03 7.73 -7.58
N PHE A 96 -10.73 8.63 -6.90
CA PHE A 96 -10.66 8.78 -5.44
C PHE A 96 -11.07 7.48 -4.75
N TYR A 97 -12.25 6.96 -5.08
CA TYR A 97 -12.73 5.71 -4.51
C TYR A 97 -11.74 4.57 -4.74
N GLY A 98 -11.34 4.30 -5.98
CA GLY A 98 -10.41 3.22 -6.31
C GLY A 98 -9.03 3.35 -5.65
N ARG A 99 -8.65 4.57 -5.25
CA ARG A 99 -7.39 4.82 -4.54
C ARG A 99 -7.51 4.63 -3.03
N PHE A 100 -8.58 5.08 -2.42
CA PHE A 100 -8.80 5.04 -0.97
C PHE A 100 -9.34 3.69 -0.50
N SER A 101 -10.03 2.95 -1.37
CA SER A 101 -10.58 1.63 -1.08
C SER A 101 -9.57 0.48 -1.23
N LYS A 102 -8.28 0.77 -1.56
CA LYS A 102 -7.26 -0.29 -1.62
C LYS A 102 -6.86 -0.72 -0.21
N PRO A 103 -7.25 -1.91 0.23
CA PRO A 103 -6.85 -2.44 1.51
C PRO A 103 -5.33 -2.70 1.50
N LYS A 104 -4.69 -2.49 2.65
CA LYS A 104 -3.26 -2.76 2.85
C LYS A 104 -3.11 -3.60 4.10
N ALA A 105 -2.34 -4.67 4.01
CA ALA A 105 -1.93 -5.41 5.19
C ALA A 105 -0.99 -4.53 6.04
N PHE A 106 -1.52 -3.96 7.14
CA PHE A 106 -0.75 -3.16 8.08
C PHE A 106 0.03 -4.06 9.05
N ILE A 107 0.91 -4.88 8.48
CA ILE A 107 1.73 -5.86 9.20
C ILE A 107 3.20 -5.49 9.04
N ARG A 108 3.97 -5.60 10.11
CA ARG A 108 5.43 -5.51 10.10
C ARG A 108 6.03 -6.88 10.39
N PHE A 109 7.11 -7.20 9.71
CA PHE A 109 7.95 -8.36 9.98
C PHE A 109 9.19 -7.93 10.75
N SER A 110 9.78 -8.86 11.50
CA SER A 110 11.10 -8.66 12.11
C SER A 110 12.15 -8.36 11.05
N GLN A 111 13.16 -7.60 11.41
CA GLN A 111 14.25 -7.21 10.52
C GLN A 111 15.15 -8.39 10.19
N ASN A 112 15.31 -9.32 11.14
CA ASN A 112 16.12 -10.52 11.00
C ASN A 112 15.27 -11.76 11.16
N ALA A 113 15.68 -12.85 10.52
CA ALA A 113 15.32 -14.21 10.86
C ALA A 113 16.35 -14.77 11.85
N LEU A 114 15.94 -15.68 12.74
CA LEU A 114 16.79 -16.19 13.82
C LEU A 114 16.88 -17.71 13.72
N ILE A 115 18.05 -18.28 13.97
CA ILE A 115 18.21 -19.70 14.32
C ILE A 115 18.27 -19.80 15.82
N ALA A 116 17.28 -20.47 16.41
CA ALA A 116 17.11 -20.60 17.86
C ALA A 116 16.92 -22.06 18.28
N PRO A 117 17.20 -22.43 19.54
CA PRO A 117 16.80 -23.72 20.08
C PRO A 117 15.28 -23.89 19.96
N TYR A 118 14.85 -25.05 19.47
CA TYR A 118 13.45 -25.38 19.33
C TYR A 118 13.22 -26.87 19.54
N LYS A 119 12.39 -27.24 20.55
CA LYS A 119 12.17 -28.63 20.96
C LYS A 119 13.51 -29.32 21.25
N ASN A 120 13.79 -30.43 20.58
CA ASN A 120 15.02 -31.20 20.74
C ASN A 120 16.09 -30.85 19.67
N GLY A 121 15.95 -29.71 19.00
CA GLY A 121 16.86 -29.26 17.92
C GLY A 121 16.84 -27.74 17.77
N THR A 122 16.89 -27.29 16.54
CA THR A 122 16.86 -25.86 16.20
C THR A 122 15.68 -25.54 15.28
N GLY A 123 15.33 -24.27 15.19
CA GLY A 123 14.31 -23.80 14.27
C GLY A 123 14.69 -22.43 13.69
N LEU A 124 14.31 -22.23 12.43
CA LEU A 124 14.33 -20.93 11.79
C LEU A 124 13.09 -20.16 12.22
N MET A 125 13.28 -19.00 12.81
CA MET A 125 12.21 -18.19 13.37
C MET A 125 12.20 -16.79 12.75
N LEU A 126 11.02 -16.30 12.45
CA LEU A 126 10.80 -14.88 12.18
C LEU A 126 9.48 -14.44 12.82
N ARG A 127 9.35 -13.15 13.07
CA ARG A 127 8.19 -12.63 13.79
C ARG A 127 7.48 -11.56 12.99
N MET A 128 6.16 -11.53 13.13
CA MET A 128 5.33 -10.48 12.56
C MET A 128 4.33 -9.95 13.57
N THR A 129 3.84 -8.72 13.32
CA THR A 129 2.82 -8.08 14.14
C THR A 129 2.01 -7.07 13.33
N PRO A 130 0.69 -6.97 13.54
CA PRO A 130 -0.06 -5.82 13.07
C PRO A 130 0.42 -4.55 13.78
N TYR A 131 0.47 -3.41 13.09
CA TYR A 131 0.89 -2.12 13.67
C TYR A 131 -0.20 -1.05 13.62
N LYS A 132 -1.39 -1.43 13.23
CA LYS A 132 -2.62 -0.64 13.32
C LYS A 132 -3.74 -1.51 13.87
N ASN A 133 -4.73 -0.87 14.48
CA ASN A 133 -5.96 -1.57 14.86
C ASN A 133 -6.66 -2.09 13.60
N ALA A 134 -6.45 -3.34 13.30
CA ALA A 134 -7.09 -4.08 12.23
C ALA A 134 -7.49 -5.45 12.77
N ASN A 135 -8.73 -5.83 12.55
CA ASN A 135 -9.17 -7.19 12.82
C ASN A 135 -8.70 -8.07 11.66
N LEU A 136 -7.61 -8.76 11.87
CA LEU A 136 -7.00 -9.65 10.87
C LEU A 136 -7.31 -11.09 11.26
N THR A 137 -8.05 -11.79 10.39
CA THR A 137 -8.48 -13.17 10.59
C THR A 137 -7.96 -14.06 9.48
N ASP A 138 -8.05 -15.36 9.65
CA ASP A 138 -7.62 -16.38 8.67
C ASP A 138 -6.22 -16.12 8.10
N ALA A 139 -5.25 -15.85 8.98
CA ALA A 139 -3.88 -15.62 8.57
C ALA A 139 -3.21 -16.94 8.17
N GLU A 140 -2.73 -17.03 6.93
CA GLU A 140 -2.01 -18.17 6.36
C GLU A 140 -0.64 -17.71 5.85
N VAL A 141 0.41 -18.45 6.20
CA VAL A 141 1.78 -18.15 5.77
C VAL A 141 2.36 -19.34 5.00
N LYS A 142 3.03 -19.03 3.91
CA LYS A 142 3.93 -19.93 3.19
C LYS A 142 5.34 -19.39 3.28
N MET A 143 6.29 -20.26 3.56
CA MET A 143 7.70 -19.94 3.63
C MET A 143 8.48 -20.85 2.67
N THR A 144 9.39 -20.24 1.92
CA THR A 144 10.20 -20.94 0.92
C THR A 144 11.63 -20.46 1.05
N VAL A 145 12.61 -21.35 0.96
CA VAL A 145 14.01 -20.97 0.81
C VAL A 145 14.44 -21.20 -0.64
N GLY A 146 15.02 -20.16 -1.24
CA GLY A 146 15.71 -20.23 -2.52
C GLY A 146 17.21 -20.21 -2.25
N MET A 147 17.96 -21.11 -2.87
CA MET A 147 19.41 -21.14 -2.76
C MET A 147 20.06 -21.63 -4.04
N ILE A 148 21.28 -21.17 -4.27
CA ILE A 148 22.11 -21.64 -5.37
C ILE A 148 22.83 -22.90 -4.91
N VAL A 149 22.59 -24.01 -5.61
CA VAL A 149 23.24 -25.29 -5.36
C VAL A 149 24.01 -25.72 -6.60
N GLU A 150 25.12 -26.43 -6.40
CA GLU A 150 25.85 -27.04 -7.50
C GLU A 150 25.25 -28.42 -7.82
N GLU A 151 24.87 -28.62 -9.07
CA GLU A 151 24.36 -29.90 -9.58
C GLU A 151 24.99 -30.19 -10.93
N ASP A 152 25.65 -31.34 -11.06
CA ASP A 152 26.37 -31.76 -12.26
C ASP A 152 27.39 -30.71 -12.75
N GLY A 153 28.08 -30.03 -11.82
CA GLY A 153 29.09 -29.00 -12.13
C GLY A 153 28.48 -27.68 -12.61
N LYS A 154 27.16 -27.47 -12.44
CA LYS A 154 26.46 -26.22 -12.78
C LYS A 154 25.77 -25.63 -11.55
N LEU A 155 25.83 -24.31 -11.43
CA LEU A 155 25.10 -23.58 -10.40
C LEU A 155 23.61 -23.44 -10.82
N VAL A 156 22.71 -23.97 -10.01
CA VAL A 156 21.27 -23.98 -10.25
C VAL A 156 20.53 -23.34 -9.07
N ASN A 157 19.57 -22.48 -9.36
CA ASN A 157 18.66 -21.96 -8.34
C ASN A 157 17.59 -23.01 -8.00
N LYS A 158 17.55 -23.46 -6.76
CA LYS A 158 16.52 -24.37 -6.25
C LYS A 158 15.69 -23.69 -5.18
N PHE A 159 14.39 -24.00 -5.18
CA PHE A 159 13.44 -23.49 -4.21
C PHE A 159 12.81 -24.66 -3.44
N TYR A 160 12.84 -24.56 -2.12
CA TYR A 160 12.29 -25.58 -1.23
C TYR A 160 11.25 -24.96 -0.30
N ASN A 161 10.12 -25.65 -0.13
CA ASN A 161 9.15 -25.23 0.87
C ASN A 161 9.68 -25.51 2.27
N LEU A 162 9.51 -24.55 3.17
CA LEU A 162 9.81 -24.69 4.58
C LEU A 162 8.50 -24.95 5.34
N GLU A 163 8.36 -26.15 5.84
CA GLU A 163 7.17 -26.52 6.65
C GLU A 163 7.19 -25.76 7.97
N LEU A 164 6.09 -25.11 8.28
CA LEU A 164 5.93 -24.34 9.50
C LEU A 164 5.25 -25.19 10.57
N GLU A 165 5.66 -25.05 11.81
CA GLU A 165 4.99 -25.66 12.97
C GLU A 165 3.51 -25.28 13.01
N LEU A 166 3.21 -24.02 12.71
CA LEU A 166 1.87 -23.47 12.57
C LEU A 166 1.84 -22.55 11.34
N ALA A 167 1.25 -23.02 10.26
CA ALA A 167 1.17 -22.28 8.99
C ALA A 167 -0.09 -21.40 8.91
N LYS A 168 -1.10 -21.64 9.77
CA LYS A 168 -2.38 -20.92 9.77
C LYS A 168 -2.83 -20.62 11.20
N ILE A 169 -3.38 -19.42 11.41
CA ILE A 169 -4.02 -18.99 12.66
C ILE A 169 -5.35 -18.29 12.37
N ASN A 170 -6.32 -18.43 13.26
CA ASN A 170 -7.64 -17.85 13.07
C ASN A 170 -7.66 -16.33 13.24
N SER A 171 -6.78 -15.77 14.08
CA SER A 171 -6.72 -14.34 14.36
C SER A 171 -5.30 -13.87 14.62
N LEU A 172 -4.90 -12.77 13.98
CA LEU A 172 -3.61 -12.11 14.16
C LEU A 172 -3.81 -10.77 14.88
N THR A 173 -4.02 -10.84 16.18
CA THR A 173 -4.28 -9.66 17.03
C THR A 173 -3.01 -9.12 17.71
N LEU A 174 -2.08 -10.00 18.05
CA LEU A 174 -0.83 -9.64 18.72
C LEU A 174 0.37 -9.88 17.79
N SER A 175 1.40 -10.55 18.29
CA SER A 175 2.53 -10.98 17.49
C SER A 175 2.43 -12.46 17.18
N TRP A 176 2.91 -12.85 16.00
CA TRP A 176 3.04 -14.23 15.59
C TRP A 176 4.49 -14.52 15.23
N THR A 177 5.10 -15.45 15.95
CA THR A 177 6.42 -15.99 15.63
C THR A 177 6.22 -17.24 14.79
N LEU A 178 6.63 -17.18 13.53
CA LEU A 178 6.68 -18.33 12.65
C LEU A 178 7.90 -19.16 13.00
N VAL A 179 7.73 -20.47 13.01
CA VAL A 179 8.80 -21.42 13.30
C VAL A 179 8.81 -22.50 12.22
N HIS A 180 9.92 -22.62 11.53
CA HIS A 180 10.25 -23.79 10.74
C HIS A 180 11.20 -24.66 11.54
N PRO A 181 10.78 -25.84 12.04
CA PRO A 181 11.65 -26.78 12.71
C PRO A 181 12.70 -27.32 11.73
N ILE A 182 13.97 -27.23 12.07
CA ILE A 182 15.06 -27.81 11.26
C ILE A 182 15.22 -29.26 11.65
N THR A 183 14.47 -30.11 10.97
CA THR A 183 14.50 -31.57 11.10
C THR A 183 15.38 -32.18 10.02
N GLU A 184 15.59 -33.50 10.04
CA GLU A 184 16.32 -34.23 9.00
C GLU A 184 15.77 -34.02 7.59
N SER A 185 14.46 -33.77 7.46
CA SER A 185 13.79 -33.48 6.18
C SER A 185 13.89 -32.01 5.75
N SER A 186 14.41 -31.14 6.60
CA SER A 186 14.55 -29.73 6.28
C SER A 186 15.66 -29.50 5.26
N PRO A 187 15.46 -28.66 4.24
CA PRO A 187 16.52 -28.27 3.33
C PRO A 187 17.66 -27.47 4.03
N LEU A 188 17.46 -27.03 5.27
CA LEU A 188 18.43 -26.34 6.10
C LEU A 188 19.10 -27.28 7.10
N HIS A 189 18.80 -28.59 7.03
CA HIS A 189 19.41 -29.57 7.93
C HIS A 189 20.94 -29.59 7.77
N GLY A 190 21.64 -29.60 8.88
CA GLY A 190 23.09 -29.61 8.90
C GLY A 190 23.77 -28.29 8.60
N PHE A 191 23.02 -27.24 8.22
CA PHE A 191 23.58 -25.90 8.01
C PHE A 191 24.15 -25.32 9.29
N ARG A 192 25.38 -24.81 9.20
CA ARG A 192 26.07 -24.09 10.26
C ARG A 192 26.09 -22.60 9.95
N LYS A 193 26.58 -21.81 10.88
CA LYS A 193 26.67 -20.35 10.72
C LYS A 193 27.41 -19.95 9.44
N ASP A 194 28.52 -20.61 9.14
CA ASP A 194 29.35 -20.32 7.98
C ASP A 194 28.62 -20.60 6.64
N ASP A 195 27.69 -21.56 6.62
CA ASP A 195 26.88 -21.84 5.42
C ASP A 195 25.94 -20.68 5.08
N TYR A 196 25.37 -19.99 6.10
CA TYR A 196 24.56 -18.80 5.90
C TYR A 196 25.38 -17.57 5.45
N GLU A 197 26.68 -17.55 5.75
CA GLU A 197 27.58 -16.48 5.31
C GLU A 197 28.11 -16.74 3.87
N ASN A 198 28.26 -17.98 3.46
CA ASN A 198 28.92 -18.37 2.20
C ASN A 198 27.92 -18.75 1.08
N ILE A 199 26.73 -19.25 1.42
CA ILE A 199 25.75 -19.65 0.44
C ILE A 199 24.86 -18.46 0.10
N ASN A 200 24.72 -18.15 -1.20
CA ASN A 200 23.77 -17.17 -1.65
C ASN A 200 22.34 -17.76 -1.59
N GLY A 201 21.64 -17.47 -0.51
CA GLY A 201 20.29 -17.95 -0.24
C GLY A 201 19.36 -16.85 0.27
N GLU A 202 18.06 -17.04 0.03
CA GLU A 202 16.99 -16.11 0.42
C GLU A 202 15.79 -16.89 0.96
N ILE A 203 15.27 -16.45 2.09
CA ILE A 203 14.06 -16.96 2.71
C ILE A 203 12.90 -16.05 2.29
N LEU A 204 11.96 -16.58 1.53
CA LEU A 204 10.78 -15.88 1.03
C LEU A 204 9.60 -16.19 1.93
N VAL A 205 8.87 -15.16 2.34
CA VAL A 205 7.69 -15.26 3.20
C VAL A 205 6.49 -14.63 2.52
N PHE A 206 5.44 -15.38 2.37
CA PHE A 206 4.18 -14.93 1.81
C PHE A 206 3.07 -15.10 2.86
N LEU A 207 2.52 -14.00 3.31
CA LEU A 207 1.37 -13.96 4.21
C LEU A 207 0.12 -13.58 3.44
N LYS A 208 -0.94 -14.32 3.67
CA LYS A 208 -2.31 -14.03 3.25
C LYS A 208 -3.18 -13.92 4.49
N VAL A 209 -4.01 -12.88 4.57
CA VAL A 209 -4.85 -12.63 5.74
C VAL A 209 -6.14 -11.93 5.33
N PHE A 210 -7.24 -12.26 5.95
CA PHE A 210 -8.51 -11.58 5.75
C PHE A 210 -8.58 -10.34 6.66
N ASP A 211 -8.92 -9.20 6.08
CA ASP A 211 -9.12 -7.94 6.79
C ASP A 211 -10.63 -7.70 6.94
N ASP A 212 -11.14 -7.84 8.16
CA ASP A 212 -12.57 -7.70 8.45
C ASP A 212 -13.09 -6.29 8.18
N MET A 213 -12.25 -5.25 8.36
CA MET A 213 -12.64 -3.86 8.14
C MET A 213 -12.97 -3.59 6.66
N PHE A 214 -12.19 -4.18 5.75
CA PHE A 214 -12.39 -4.04 4.31
C PHE A 214 -13.10 -5.25 3.68
N SER A 215 -13.48 -6.26 4.48
CA SER A 215 -14.12 -7.51 4.03
C SER A 215 -13.40 -8.13 2.83
N THR A 216 -12.07 -8.18 2.87
CA THR A 216 -11.26 -8.66 1.76
C THR A 216 -9.97 -9.32 2.24
N THR A 217 -9.46 -10.21 1.40
CA THR A 217 -8.16 -10.83 1.64
C THR A 217 -7.04 -9.94 1.15
N VAL A 218 -6.08 -9.68 2.02
CA VAL A 218 -4.85 -8.93 1.71
C VAL A 218 -3.63 -9.83 1.81
N ALA A 219 -2.61 -9.53 1.01
CA ALA A 219 -1.34 -10.26 1.03
C ALA A 219 -0.19 -9.33 1.39
N LYS A 220 0.78 -9.88 2.12
CA LYS A 220 2.04 -9.23 2.44
C LYS A 220 3.20 -10.18 2.17
N ARG A 221 4.29 -9.65 1.64
CA ARG A 221 5.51 -10.42 1.36
C ARG A 221 6.69 -9.77 2.06
N THR A 222 7.63 -10.60 2.46
CA THR A 222 8.97 -10.19 2.88
C THR A 222 9.96 -11.25 2.46
N SER A 223 11.23 -10.89 2.43
CA SER A 223 12.31 -11.84 2.24
C SER A 223 13.45 -11.52 3.20
N TYR A 224 14.30 -12.52 3.44
CA TYR A 224 15.51 -12.42 4.23
C TYR A 224 16.62 -13.10 3.45
N SER A 225 17.66 -12.36 3.12
CA SER A 225 18.91 -12.98 2.66
C SER A 225 19.51 -13.83 3.78
N PHE A 226 20.33 -14.79 3.46
CA PHE A 226 21.03 -15.58 4.49
C PHE A 226 21.90 -14.72 5.41
N ALA A 227 22.43 -13.60 4.91
CA ALA A 227 23.17 -12.62 5.72
C ALA A 227 22.30 -11.93 6.79
N GLU A 228 20.97 -11.92 6.65
CA GLU A 228 20.03 -11.37 7.64
C GLU A 228 19.55 -12.44 8.64
N VAL A 229 20.10 -13.66 8.58
CA VAL A 229 19.82 -14.73 9.54
C VAL A 229 20.83 -14.66 10.70
N VAL A 230 20.31 -14.44 11.90
CA VAL A 230 21.13 -14.38 13.12
C VAL A 230 21.13 -15.75 13.78
N PHE A 231 22.32 -16.33 13.91
CA PHE A 231 22.53 -17.66 14.48
C PHE A 231 22.71 -17.60 15.99
N GLY A 232 22.06 -18.51 16.75
CA GLY A 232 22.13 -18.54 18.20
C GLY A 232 21.43 -17.33 18.85
N ALA A 233 20.22 -17.02 18.41
CA ALA A 233 19.44 -15.93 18.93
C ALA A 233 17.97 -16.30 19.09
N LYS A 234 17.28 -15.78 20.09
CA LYS A 234 15.87 -16.02 20.38
C LYS A 234 15.13 -14.69 20.61
N PHE A 235 13.95 -14.55 20.02
CA PHE A 235 13.12 -13.37 20.23
C PHE A 235 12.68 -13.25 21.69
N ILE A 236 12.83 -12.06 22.27
CA ILE A 236 12.26 -11.74 23.57
C ILE A 236 10.75 -11.47 23.44
N PRO A 237 9.95 -11.70 24.51
CA PRO A 237 8.53 -11.37 24.52
C PRO A 237 8.30 -9.89 24.19
N MET A 238 7.27 -9.60 23.37
CA MET A 238 6.88 -8.22 23.03
C MET A 238 5.50 -7.84 23.54
N TYR A 239 4.87 -8.66 24.34
CA TYR A 239 3.59 -8.36 25.00
C TYR A 239 3.69 -8.65 26.49
N PHE A 240 3.04 -7.79 27.29
CA PHE A 240 3.02 -7.87 28.73
C PHE A 240 1.60 -7.58 29.24
N LYS A 241 1.21 -8.18 30.36
CA LYS A 241 0.00 -7.79 31.04
C LYS A 241 0.17 -6.41 31.66
N SER A 242 -0.79 -5.52 31.44
CA SER A 242 -0.84 -4.24 32.17
C SER A 242 -1.18 -4.50 33.63
N THR A 243 -0.52 -3.78 34.52
CA THR A 243 -0.78 -3.84 35.98
C THR A 243 -2.12 -3.23 36.38
N ASP A 244 -2.63 -2.25 35.58
CA ASP A 244 -3.78 -1.44 35.97
C ASP A 244 -5.11 -1.85 35.33
N GLU A 245 -5.10 -2.62 34.24
CA GLU A 245 -6.32 -2.83 33.46
C GLU A 245 -6.35 -4.23 32.87
N ASN A 246 -6.28 -5.27 33.38
CA ASN A 246 -6.50 -6.63 32.77
C ASN A 246 -6.32 -6.71 31.22
N LYS A 247 -5.52 -5.80 30.64
CA LYS A 247 -5.23 -5.67 29.21
C LYS A 247 -3.84 -6.19 28.88
N THR A 248 -3.67 -6.73 27.70
CA THR A 248 -2.35 -7.08 27.15
C THR A 248 -1.82 -5.91 26.31
N VAL A 249 -0.64 -5.41 26.66
CA VAL A 249 0.03 -4.33 25.92
C VAL A 249 1.06 -4.94 24.97
N LEU A 250 0.97 -4.58 23.70
CA LEU A 250 1.89 -5.00 22.66
C LEU A 250 2.94 -3.90 22.43
N HIS A 251 4.20 -4.22 22.67
CA HIS A 251 5.35 -3.33 22.44
C HIS A 251 5.92 -3.55 21.03
N ILE A 252 5.44 -2.79 20.04
CA ILE A 252 5.85 -2.92 18.62
C ILE A 252 7.33 -2.57 18.43
N ASP A 253 7.89 -1.71 19.27
CA ASP A 253 9.32 -1.36 19.34
C ASP A 253 10.22 -2.58 19.60
N LYS A 254 9.70 -3.61 20.28
CA LYS A 254 10.40 -4.87 20.56
C LYS A 254 10.29 -5.91 19.44
N LEU A 255 9.71 -5.58 18.28
CA LEU A 255 9.55 -6.53 17.17
C LEU A 255 10.89 -7.19 16.76
N ASN A 256 11.96 -6.42 16.77
CA ASN A 256 13.31 -6.83 16.37
C ASN A 256 14.19 -7.29 17.55
N ALA A 257 13.66 -7.21 18.79
CA ALA A 257 14.46 -7.49 19.96
C ALA A 257 14.65 -9.00 20.16
N PHE A 258 15.89 -9.41 20.33
CA PHE A 258 16.30 -10.79 20.61
C PHE A 258 17.46 -10.83 21.60
N GLU A 259 17.66 -11.97 22.23
CA GLU A 259 18.79 -12.29 23.09
C GLU A 259 19.63 -13.41 22.46
N LYS A 260 20.93 -13.43 22.77
CA LYS A 260 21.82 -14.51 22.34
C LYS A 260 21.57 -15.76 23.21
N VAL A 261 21.56 -16.92 22.57
CA VAL A 261 21.37 -18.22 23.22
C VAL A 261 22.35 -19.23 22.61
N THR A 262 22.71 -20.24 23.40
CA THR A 262 23.51 -21.36 22.92
C THR A 262 22.59 -22.34 22.18
N LEU A 263 23.06 -22.86 21.05
CA LEU A 263 22.38 -23.87 20.21
C LEU A 263 22.84 -25.26 20.59
#